data_88088819dfad3db0dc1bb7ab5ad6ca8f
#
_entry.id   88088819dfad3db0dc1bb7ab5ad6ca8f
#
_cell.length_a   1.000
_cell.length_b   1.000
_cell.length_c   1.000
_cell.angle_alpha   90.00
_cell.angle_beta   90.00
_cell.angle_gamma   90.00
#
_symmetry.space_group_name_H-M   'P 1'
#
loop_
_entity.id
_entity.type
_entity.pdbx_description
1 polymer ?
#
loop_
_entity_poly.entity_id
_entity_poly.type
_entity_poly.pdbx_seq_one_letter_code
_entity_poly.pdbx_strand_id
1 'polypeptide(L)'
;HGTSRRQRQMCIRDSLEQADLTVRNGETMASLRSLTVYDDDTAWYAMGERYDASLSTLDVVLMRKDPPFDMEFFYTTQLLEDAERRGTLIVNRCASLRDCNEKLFATQFPECCPPLLVSRDPTAIKAFHAEHGDVIFKPLDGMGGQSIFRVKENDPNLNVILETLTDNGGVTIMAQQYLPAIKDGDTRVVMINGEAVPFCLARLPMAGENRGNLAAGGSGIVQPLSDRDRWIAEQVGPTLREKGLLFVGLDIIGDYLTEINVTSPTCMREIDRAKN
;
A
#
# COMPACT_ATOMS: atom_id res chain seq x y z
N HIS A 1 22.61 -16.02 20.33
CA HIS A 1 21.78 -15.71 21.49
C HIS A 1 20.33 -15.82 21.05
N GLY A 2 19.69 -16.96 21.37
CA GLY A 2 18.32 -17.23 21.01
C GLY A 2 17.36 -16.40 21.87
N THR A 3 16.71 -15.44 21.26
CA THR A 3 15.45 -14.90 21.77
C THR A 3 14.41 -16.00 21.66
N SER A 4 13.92 -16.48 22.80
CA SER A 4 13.00 -17.61 22.84
C SER A 4 11.73 -17.33 22.03
N ARG A 5 11.19 -18.35 21.36
CA ARG A 5 9.90 -18.31 20.64
C ARG A 5 8.76 -17.67 21.47
N ARG A 6 8.85 -17.67 22.79
CA ARG A 6 7.87 -17.04 23.70
C ARG A 6 7.81 -15.51 23.60
N GLN A 7 8.90 -14.82 23.24
CA GLN A 7 8.89 -13.35 23.06
C GLN A 7 8.22 -12.91 21.75
N ARG A 8 8.18 -13.75 20.72
CA ARG A 8 7.50 -13.43 19.45
C ARG A 8 5.97 -13.51 19.52
N GLN A 9 5.39 -14.24 20.49
CA GLN A 9 3.94 -14.39 20.66
C GLN A 9 3.27 -13.26 21.44
N MET A 10 4.03 -12.29 21.97
CA MET A 10 3.50 -11.26 22.87
C MET A 10 3.03 -9.98 22.19
N CYS A 11 3.06 -9.87 20.87
CA CYS A 11 2.96 -8.56 20.22
C CYS A 11 1.56 -8.13 19.76
N ILE A 12 0.61 -9.02 19.52
CA ILE A 12 -0.78 -8.64 19.16
C ILE A 12 -1.70 -9.19 20.22
N ARG A 13 -2.31 -8.31 21.01
CA ARG A 13 -3.17 -8.69 22.14
C ARG A 13 -4.63 -8.36 21.91
N ASP A 14 -4.91 -7.38 21.04
CA ASP A 14 -6.23 -6.82 20.90
C ASP A 14 -6.54 -6.51 19.45
N SER A 15 -7.82 -6.50 19.14
CA SER A 15 -8.35 -6.08 17.84
C SER A 15 -9.51 -5.12 18.04
N LEU A 16 -9.63 -4.17 17.13
CA LEU A 16 -10.75 -3.23 17.04
C LEU A 16 -11.07 -2.95 15.58
N GLU A 17 -12.28 -2.51 15.33
CA GLU A 17 -12.73 -1.97 14.06
C GLU A 17 -12.88 -0.44 14.16
N GLN A 18 -12.99 0.26 13.03
CA GLN A 18 -13.18 1.72 13.00
C GLN A 18 -14.39 2.16 13.85
N ALA A 19 -15.48 1.40 13.79
CA ALA A 19 -16.71 1.67 14.56
C ALA A 19 -16.55 1.50 16.08
N ASP A 20 -15.48 0.89 16.55
CA ASP A 20 -15.20 0.72 17.97
C ASP A 20 -14.50 1.94 18.59
N LEU A 21 -14.12 2.94 17.78
CA LEU A 21 -13.46 4.16 18.21
C LEU A 21 -14.46 5.24 18.65
N THR A 22 -14.14 5.92 19.73
CA THR A 22 -14.97 7.01 20.26
C THR A 22 -14.06 8.07 20.89
N VAL A 23 -14.35 9.36 20.66
CA VAL A 23 -13.71 10.44 21.43
C VAL A 23 -14.64 10.87 22.56
N ARG A 24 -14.14 10.86 23.78
CA ARG A 24 -14.86 11.34 24.96
C ARG A 24 -13.98 12.32 25.73
N ASN A 25 -14.45 13.55 25.87
CA ASN A 25 -13.73 14.61 26.58
C ASN A 25 -12.29 14.85 26.06
N GLY A 26 -12.08 14.72 24.73
CA GLY A 26 -10.79 14.93 24.10
C GLY A 26 -9.82 13.74 24.22
N GLU A 27 -10.29 12.58 24.66
CA GLU A 27 -9.51 11.35 24.72
C GLU A 27 -10.12 10.27 23.83
N THR A 28 -9.29 9.60 23.04
CA THR A 28 -9.75 8.51 22.18
C THR A 28 -9.82 7.20 22.96
N MET A 29 -11.03 6.70 23.07
CA MET A 29 -11.39 5.41 23.66
C MET A 29 -11.67 4.38 22.56
N ALA A 30 -11.45 3.13 22.86
CA ALA A 30 -11.80 2.01 21.98
C ALA A 30 -12.48 0.88 22.74
N SER A 31 -13.44 0.24 22.07
CA SER A 31 -14.00 -1.04 22.52
C SER A 31 -13.17 -2.17 21.92
N LEU A 32 -12.19 -2.64 22.67
CA LEU A 32 -11.21 -3.65 22.27
C LEU A 32 -11.76 -5.06 22.45
N ARG A 33 -11.29 -6.00 21.62
CA ARG A 33 -11.46 -7.44 21.85
C ARG A 33 -10.10 -8.09 21.99
N SER A 34 -9.92 -8.86 23.07
CA SER A 34 -8.68 -9.61 23.21
C SER A 34 -8.50 -10.58 22.04
N LEU A 35 -7.26 -10.71 21.55
CA LEU A 35 -6.90 -11.47 20.36
C LEU A 35 -5.78 -12.46 20.73
N THR A 36 -6.01 -13.75 20.47
CA THR A 36 -4.96 -14.78 20.49
C THR A 36 -4.67 -15.19 19.05
N VAL A 37 -3.38 -15.19 18.67
CA VAL A 37 -2.93 -15.56 17.33
C VAL A 37 -2.23 -16.91 17.37
N TYR A 38 -2.55 -17.79 16.44
CA TYR A 38 -1.99 -19.12 16.28
C TYR A 38 -1.21 -19.21 14.96
N ASP A 39 -0.20 -20.08 14.93
CA ASP A 39 0.49 -20.46 13.69
C ASP A 39 -0.28 -21.59 13.00
N ASP A 40 -1.46 -21.26 12.47
CA ASP A 40 -2.39 -22.17 11.80
C ASP A 40 -3.03 -21.42 10.61
N ASP A 41 -3.14 -22.07 9.47
CA ASP A 41 -3.66 -21.43 8.25
C ASP A 41 -5.18 -21.30 8.21
N THR A 42 -5.89 -22.14 8.97
CA THR A 42 -7.35 -22.22 8.98
C THR A 42 -7.96 -21.61 10.24
N ALA A 43 -7.31 -21.82 11.40
CA ALA A 43 -7.74 -21.33 12.71
C ALA A 43 -6.65 -20.45 13.33
N TRP A 44 -6.23 -19.41 12.60
CA TRP A 44 -5.08 -18.57 12.95
C TRP A 44 -5.34 -17.58 14.09
N TYR A 45 -6.61 -17.37 14.51
CA TYR A 45 -6.91 -16.47 15.63
C TYR A 45 -8.14 -16.93 16.43
N ALA A 46 -8.21 -16.48 17.67
CA ALA A 46 -9.41 -16.51 18.50
C ALA A 46 -9.66 -15.13 19.13
N MET A 47 -10.91 -14.69 19.08
CA MET A 47 -11.36 -13.48 19.76
C MET A 47 -11.90 -13.82 21.14
N GLY A 48 -11.45 -13.06 22.15
CA GLY A 48 -11.96 -13.16 23.49
C GLY A 48 -12.99 -12.08 23.85
N GLU A 49 -13.02 -11.72 25.11
CA GLU A 49 -13.97 -10.76 25.65
C GLU A 49 -13.71 -9.34 25.13
N ARG A 50 -14.79 -8.54 25.10
CA ARG A 50 -14.77 -7.13 24.76
C ARG A 50 -14.58 -6.30 26.03
N TYR A 51 -13.77 -5.26 25.97
CA TYR A 51 -13.56 -4.30 27.04
C TYR A 51 -13.23 -2.92 26.48
N ASP A 52 -13.53 -1.88 27.26
CA ASP A 52 -13.25 -0.51 26.85
C ASP A 52 -11.95 -0.03 27.49
N ALA A 53 -11.12 0.66 26.69
CA ALA A 53 -9.87 1.25 27.16
C ALA A 53 -9.55 2.53 26.39
N SER A 54 -8.74 3.40 27.02
CA SER A 54 -8.10 4.49 26.30
C SER A 54 -7.04 3.93 25.36
N LEU A 55 -6.99 4.40 24.12
CA LEU A 55 -5.94 4.01 23.18
C LEU A 55 -4.55 4.44 23.65
N SER A 56 -4.45 5.44 24.51
CA SER A 56 -3.19 5.90 25.10
C SER A 56 -2.55 4.88 26.07
N THR A 57 -3.28 3.84 26.43
CA THR A 57 -2.75 2.73 27.27
C THR A 57 -2.08 1.62 26.46
N LEU A 58 -2.19 1.69 25.11
CA LEU A 58 -1.56 0.73 24.21
C LEU A 58 -0.15 1.20 23.82
N ASP A 59 0.77 0.26 23.70
CA ASP A 59 2.13 0.54 23.21
C ASP A 59 2.14 0.85 21.71
N VAL A 60 1.36 0.06 20.93
CA VAL A 60 1.34 0.13 19.45
C VAL A 60 -0.06 -0.14 18.92
N VAL A 61 -0.46 0.61 17.91
CA VAL A 61 -1.65 0.33 17.07
C VAL A 61 -1.22 0.17 15.61
N LEU A 62 -1.57 -0.94 14.98
CA LEU A 62 -1.36 -1.19 13.56
C LEU A 62 -2.64 -0.81 12.79
N MET A 63 -2.61 0.31 12.07
CA MET A 63 -3.72 0.75 11.24
C MET A 63 -3.68 0.01 9.89
N ARG A 64 -4.55 -1.00 9.73
CA ARG A 64 -4.56 -1.92 8.59
C ARG A 64 -5.92 -2.01 7.88
N LYS A 65 -6.70 -0.92 7.92
CA LYS A 65 -8.11 -0.93 7.48
C LYS A 65 -8.34 -0.56 6.02
N ASP A 66 -7.36 -0.20 5.25
CA ASP A 66 -7.51 0.03 3.82
C ASP A 66 -7.48 -1.32 3.04
N PRO A 67 -8.41 -1.59 2.13
CA PRO A 67 -9.52 -0.77 1.63
C PRO A 67 -10.74 -0.71 2.57
N PRO A 68 -11.61 0.32 2.40
CA PRO A 68 -11.47 1.45 1.50
C PRO A 68 -10.67 2.61 2.13
N PHE A 69 -10.02 3.42 1.30
CA PHE A 69 -9.51 4.73 1.69
C PHE A 69 -10.60 5.78 1.41
N ASP A 70 -11.43 6.04 2.39
CA ASP A 70 -12.59 6.92 2.31
C ASP A 70 -12.61 7.94 3.47
N MET A 71 -13.68 8.68 3.62
CA MET A 71 -13.79 9.66 4.70
C MET A 71 -13.78 9.00 6.09
N GLU A 72 -14.30 7.78 6.23
CA GLU A 72 -14.25 7.06 7.50
C GLU A 72 -12.80 6.62 7.83
N PHE A 73 -12.03 6.22 6.83
CA PHE A 73 -10.59 5.99 7.01
C PHE A 73 -9.88 7.28 7.45
N PHE A 74 -10.17 8.41 6.77
CA PHE A 74 -9.60 9.71 7.10
C PHE A 74 -9.95 10.12 8.56
N TYR A 75 -11.21 10.02 8.98
CA TYR A 75 -11.62 10.29 10.35
C TYR A 75 -10.95 9.35 11.35
N THR A 76 -10.84 8.07 11.04
CA THR A 76 -10.13 7.10 11.87
C THR A 76 -8.69 7.53 12.14
N THR A 77 -7.96 8.00 11.12
CA THR A 77 -6.59 8.50 11.33
C THR A 77 -6.55 9.73 12.24
N GLN A 78 -7.57 10.61 12.18
CA GLN A 78 -7.68 11.75 13.09
C GLN A 78 -7.98 11.33 14.54
N LEU A 79 -8.83 10.30 14.73
CA LEU A 79 -9.09 9.73 16.05
C LEU A 79 -7.84 9.09 16.65
N LEU A 80 -7.08 8.32 15.86
CA LEU A 80 -5.83 7.69 16.29
C LEU A 80 -4.73 8.70 16.64
N GLU A 81 -4.75 9.89 16.03
CA GLU A 81 -3.74 10.93 16.23
C GLU A 81 -3.71 11.48 17.68
N ASP A 82 -4.83 11.41 18.42
CA ASP A 82 -4.83 11.73 19.84
C ASP A 82 -3.99 10.74 20.65
N ALA A 83 -4.14 9.45 20.41
CA ALA A 83 -3.32 8.42 21.04
C ALA A 83 -1.84 8.56 20.63
N GLU A 84 -1.57 8.90 19.37
CA GLU A 84 -0.21 9.17 18.88
C GLU A 84 0.45 10.34 19.65
N ARG A 85 -0.27 11.46 19.85
CA ARG A 85 0.22 12.59 20.66
C ARG A 85 0.46 12.23 22.11
N ARG A 86 -0.24 11.23 22.66
CA ARG A 86 -0.10 10.75 24.04
C ARG A 86 0.97 9.67 24.19
N GLY A 87 1.64 9.27 23.09
CA GLY A 87 2.80 8.38 23.11
C GLY A 87 2.57 6.97 22.59
N THR A 88 1.34 6.61 22.19
CA THR A 88 1.07 5.34 21.50
C THR A 88 1.71 5.36 20.11
N LEU A 89 2.49 4.35 19.76
CA LEU A 89 3.04 4.24 18.43
C LEU A 89 1.94 3.81 17.44
N ILE A 90 1.58 4.68 16.51
CA ILE A 90 0.67 4.31 15.42
C ILE A 90 1.49 3.96 14.17
N VAL A 91 1.29 2.78 13.63
CA VAL A 91 1.97 2.28 12.43
C VAL A 91 0.94 2.21 11.27
N ASN A 92 1.09 3.07 10.27
CA ASN A 92 2.04 4.16 10.10
C ASN A 92 1.52 5.46 10.72
N ARG A 93 2.39 6.48 10.83
CA ARG A 93 2.03 7.81 11.37
C ARG A 93 0.76 8.34 10.74
N CYS A 94 -0.19 8.79 11.55
CA CYS A 94 -1.53 9.19 11.12
C CYS A 94 -1.53 10.28 10.04
N ALA A 95 -0.73 11.32 10.20
CA ALA A 95 -0.60 12.40 9.20
C ALA A 95 -0.09 11.84 7.87
N SER A 96 0.91 10.98 7.89
CA SER A 96 1.51 10.40 6.69
C SER A 96 0.58 9.43 5.96
N LEU A 97 -0.30 8.72 6.68
CA LEU A 97 -1.36 7.91 6.07
C LEU A 97 -2.32 8.77 5.24
N ARG A 98 -2.62 9.99 5.68
CA ARG A 98 -3.46 10.95 4.94
C ARG A 98 -2.75 11.59 3.76
N ASP A 99 -1.45 11.90 3.93
CA ASP A 99 -0.68 12.72 2.98
C ASP A 99 -0.07 11.91 1.83
N CYS A 100 0.17 10.61 2.03
CA CYS A 100 0.91 9.77 1.12
C CYS A 100 -0.01 8.83 0.33
N ASN A 101 -0.69 9.36 -0.70
CA ASN A 101 -1.38 8.52 -1.66
C ASN A 101 -0.38 7.59 -2.38
N GLU A 102 -0.69 6.32 -2.52
CA GLU A 102 0.21 5.27 -3.02
C GLU A 102 0.86 5.58 -4.39
N LYS A 103 0.11 6.26 -5.28
CA LYS A 103 0.56 6.60 -6.64
C LYS A 103 1.21 7.97 -6.70
N LEU A 104 0.59 8.98 -6.05
CA LEU A 104 1.12 10.34 -6.02
C LEU A 104 2.41 10.45 -5.24
N PHE A 105 2.54 9.72 -4.13
CA PHE A 105 3.76 9.77 -3.32
C PHE A 105 4.98 9.26 -4.08
N ALA A 106 4.81 8.27 -4.96
CA ALA A 106 5.90 7.78 -5.82
C ALA A 106 6.46 8.89 -6.73
N THR A 107 5.65 9.87 -7.14
CA THR A 107 6.09 10.98 -8.02
C THR A 107 7.14 11.90 -7.39
N GLN A 108 7.34 11.83 -6.08
CA GLN A 108 8.41 12.55 -5.38
C GLN A 108 9.81 11.97 -5.67
N PHE A 109 9.89 10.80 -6.32
CA PHE A 109 11.12 10.09 -6.68
C PHE A 109 11.20 9.91 -8.20
N PRO A 110 11.32 10.99 -8.98
CA PRO A 110 11.20 10.94 -10.44
C PRO A 110 12.25 10.03 -11.10
N GLU A 111 13.47 9.93 -10.53
CA GLU A 111 14.52 9.02 -11.03
C GLU A 111 14.21 7.53 -10.79
N CYS A 112 13.27 7.24 -9.92
CA CYS A 112 12.79 5.87 -9.67
C CYS A 112 11.59 5.51 -10.54
N CYS A 113 10.84 6.49 -11.06
CA CYS A 113 9.59 6.29 -11.77
C CYS A 113 9.77 6.23 -13.30
N PRO A 114 8.87 5.55 -14.03
CA PRO A 114 8.79 5.69 -15.47
C PRO A 114 8.19 7.07 -15.83
N PRO A 115 8.24 7.49 -17.10
CA PRO A 115 7.48 8.64 -17.56
C PRO A 115 6.01 8.55 -17.13
N LEU A 116 5.51 9.59 -16.50
CA LEU A 116 4.14 9.65 -16.00
C LEU A 116 3.60 11.09 -16.02
N LEU A 117 2.28 11.19 -16.07
CA LEU A 117 1.52 12.43 -15.94
C LEU A 117 0.38 12.22 -14.96
N VAL A 118 0.15 13.15 -14.06
CA VAL A 118 -1.05 13.20 -13.22
C VAL A 118 -1.85 14.43 -13.61
N SER A 119 -3.05 14.21 -14.13
CA SER A 119 -3.91 15.29 -14.62
C SER A 119 -5.38 14.83 -14.66
N ARG A 120 -6.29 15.80 -14.75
CA ARG A 120 -7.68 15.61 -15.16
C ARG A 120 -8.01 16.32 -16.47
N ASP A 121 -7.02 17.00 -17.08
CA ASP A 121 -7.18 17.65 -18.36
C ASP A 121 -7.01 16.63 -19.50
N PRO A 122 -8.11 16.31 -20.26
CA PRO A 122 -8.05 15.35 -21.34
C PRO A 122 -7.06 15.75 -22.44
N THR A 123 -6.80 17.03 -22.64
CA THR A 123 -5.87 17.52 -23.66
C THR A 123 -4.43 17.16 -23.30
N ALA A 124 -4.04 17.41 -22.06
CA ALA A 124 -2.71 17.05 -21.56
C ALA A 124 -2.50 15.53 -21.53
N ILE A 125 -3.55 14.77 -21.15
CA ILE A 125 -3.46 13.31 -21.09
C ILE A 125 -3.33 12.72 -22.50
N LYS A 126 -4.07 13.23 -23.49
CA LYS A 126 -3.95 12.81 -24.91
C LYS A 126 -2.58 13.15 -25.49
N ALA A 127 -2.01 14.32 -25.15
CA ALA A 127 -0.67 14.69 -25.57
C ALA A 127 0.38 13.73 -25.02
N PHE A 128 0.30 13.35 -23.73
CA PHE A 128 1.15 12.34 -23.11
C PHE A 128 0.99 10.97 -23.79
N HIS A 129 -0.25 10.54 -24.09
CA HIS A 129 -0.49 9.28 -24.80
C HIS A 129 0.12 9.31 -26.22
N ALA A 130 -0.01 10.41 -26.94
CA ALA A 130 0.57 10.54 -28.28
C ALA A 130 2.10 10.51 -28.25
N GLU A 131 2.73 11.03 -27.21
CA GLU A 131 4.19 11.02 -27.01
C GLU A 131 4.72 9.60 -26.74
N HIS A 132 4.01 8.81 -25.91
CA HIS A 132 4.49 7.50 -25.44
C HIS A 132 3.89 6.29 -26.15
N GLY A 133 2.78 6.43 -26.85
CA GLY A 133 2.14 5.43 -27.73
C GLY A 133 1.47 4.24 -27.00
N ASP A 134 2.02 3.77 -25.90
CA ASP A 134 1.49 2.65 -25.09
C ASP A 134 1.47 3.09 -23.60
N VAL A 135 0.30 3.36 -23.07
CA VAL A 135 0.11 4.02 -21.79
C VAL A 135 -0.89 3.28 -20.93
N ILE A 136 -0.61 3.25 -19.63
CA ILE A 136 -1.54 2.80 -18.59
C ILE A 136 -2.25 4.02 -18.01
N PHE A 137 -3.58 4.01 -18.05
CA PHE A 137 -4.42 4.95 -17.29
C PHE A 137 -4.97 4.28 -16.05
N LYS A 138 -4.87 4.95 -14.92
CA LYS A 138 -5.33 4.41 -13.63
C LYS A 138 -5.87 5.52 -12.72
N PRO A 139 -6.95 5.25 -11.93
CA PRO A 139 -7.40 6.17 -10.90
C PRO A 139 -6.35 6.26 -9.77
N LEU A 140 -6.38 7.35 -9.01
CA LEU A 140 -5.44 7.55 -7.89
C LEU A 140 -5.84 6.77 -6.63
N ASP A 141 -7.13 6.46 -6.47
CA ASP A 141 -7.74 5.82 -5.30
C ASP A 141 -8.12 4.34 -5.51
N GLY A 142 -7.81 3.78 -6.66
CA GLY A 142 -8.11 2.38 -6.97
C GLY A 142 -7.06 1.40 -6.44
N MET A 143 -7.50 0.22 -5.99
CA MET A 143 -6.65 -0.88 -5.55
C MET A 143 -6.92 -2.18 -6.31
N GLY A 144 -6.01 -3.17 -6.19
CA GLY A 144 -6.21 -4.50 -6.77
C GLY A 144 -6.28 -4.53 -8.29
N GLY A 145 -5.83 -3.46 -8.95
CA GLY A 145 -5.87 -3.34 -10.42
C GLY A 145 -7.24 -2.96 -11.00
N GLN A 146 -8.18 -2.48 -10.17
CA GLN A 146 -9.47 -2.00 -10.65
C GLN A 146 -9.31 -0.75 -11.51
N SER A 147 -10.07 -0.69 -12.61
CA SER A 147 -10.10 0.46 -13.52
C SER A 147 -8.74 0.85 -14.10
N ILE A 148 -7.81 -0.11 -14.23
CA ILE A 148 -6.55 0.07 -14.93
C ILE A 148 -6.73 -0.30 -16.40
N PHE A 149 -6.46 0.65 -17.30
CA PHE A 149 -6.57 0.47 -18.74
C PHE A 149 -5.22 0.65 -19.42
N ARG A 150 -4.82 -0.35 -20.20
CA ARG A 150 -3.71 -0.20 -21.15
C ARG A 150 -4.27 0.26 -22.48
N VAL A 151 -3.81 1.41 -22.95
CA VAL A 151 -4.26 2.03 -24.20
C VAL A 151 -3.05 2.17 -25.13
N LYS A 152 -3.10 1.45 -26.25
CA LYS A 152 -2.06 1.47 -27.28
C LYS A 152 -2.30 2.63 -28.25
N GLU A 153 -1.26 2.90 -29.05
CA GLU A 153 -1.39 3.85 -30.17
C GLU A 153 -2.60 3.51 -31.06
N ASN A 154 -3.38 4.51 -31.41
CA ASN A 154 -4.59 4.39 -32.24
C ASN A 154 -5.73 3.52 -31.63
N ASP A 155 -5.77 3.33 -30.33
CA ASP A 155 -6.88 2.64 -29.66
C ASP A 155 -8.18 3.45 -29.84
N PRO A 156 -9.24 2.87 -30.46
CA PRO A 156 -10.50 3.57 -30.69
C PRO A 156 -11.24 3.94 -29.40
N ASN A 157 -10.90 3.29 -28.27
CA ASN A 157 -11.55 3.52 -26.97
C ASN A 157 -10.88 4.64 -26.15
N LEU A 158 -9.77 5.23 -26.60
CA LEU A 158 -9.04 6.25 -25.84
C LEU A 158 -9.97 7.32 -25.27
N ASN A 159 -10.86 7.88 -26.10
CA ASN A 159 -11.74 8.96 -25.66
C ASN A 159 -12.71 8.50 -24.55
N VAL A 160 -13.40 7.37 -24.78
CA VAL A 160 -14.39 6.89 -23.80
C VAL A 160 -13.72 6.43 -22.49
N ILE A 161 -12.51 5.89 -22.57
CA ILE A 161 -11.72 5.55 -21.36
C ILE A 161 -11.39 6.81 -20.55
N LEU A 162 -10.93 7.88 -21.21
CA LEU A 162 -10.61 9.14 -20.54
C LEU A 162 -11.87 9.81 -19.97
N GLU A 163 -12.96 9.88 -20.72
CA GLU A 163 -14.24 10.40 -20.24
C GLU A 163 -14.71 9.66 -18.97
N THR A 164 -14.62 8.33 -18.99
CA THR A 164 -15.03 7.48 -17.86
C THR A 164 -14.12 7.67 -16.66
N LEU A 165 -12.79 7.59 -16.84
CA LEU A 165 -11.85 7.67 -15.72
C LEU A 165 -11.75 9.06 -15.12
N THR A 166 -11.87 10.11 -15.96
CA THR A 166 -11.79 11.49 -15.47
C THR A 166 -13.15 12.05 -15.06
N ASP A 167 -14.24 11.28 -15.19
CA ASP A 167 -15.61 11.83 -15.05
C ASP A 167 -15.74 13.14 -15.83
N ASN A 168 -15.46 13.07 -17.14
CA ASN A 168 -15.48 14.23 -18.05
C ASN A 168 -14.59 15.41 -17.60
N GLY A 169 -13.45 15.12 -17.01
CA GLY A 169 -12.50 16.13 -16.51
C GLY A 169 -12.75 16.59 -15.06
N GLY A 170 -13.65 15.94 -14.35
CA GLY A 170 -13.93 16.18 -12.93
C GLY A 170 -12.94 15.52 -11.99
N VAL A 171 -12.37 14.36 -12.36
CA VAL A 171 -11.51 13.51 -11.53
C VAL A 171 -10.09 13.44 -12.08
N THR A 172 -9.11 13.57 -11.19
CA THR A 172 -7.69 13.45 -11.52
C THR A 172 -7.29 11.97 -11.62
N ILE A 173 -6.55 11.62 -12.68
CA ILE A 173 -6.02 10.28 -12.92
C ILE A 173 -4.50 10.32 -13.14
N MET A 174 -3.88 9.14 -13.13
CA MET A 174 -2.49 8.96 -13.55
C MET A 174 -2.44 8.30 -14.93
N ALA A 175 -1.65 8.88 -15.83
CA ALA A 175 -1.19 8.27 -17.06
C ALA A 175 0.29 7.88 -16.86
N GLN A 176 0.65 6.66 -17.19
CA GLN A 176 2.00 6.12 -17.00
C GLN A 176 2.41 5.33 -18.24
N GLN A 177 3.63 5.51 -18.72
CA GLN A 177 4.15 4.70 -19.81
C GLN A 177 4.03 3.21 -19.47
N TYR A 178 3.55 2.39 -20.40
CA TYR A 178 3.45 0.95 -20.21
C TYR A 178 4.84 0.31 -20.08
N LEU A 179 4.99 -0.54 -19.10
CA LEU A 179 6.24 -1.26 -18.82
C LEU A 179 6.10 -2.72 -19.28
N PRO A 180 6.74 -3.12 -20.39
CA PRO A 180 6.67 -4.50 -20.87
C PRO A 180 7.20 -5.54 -19.87
N ALA A 181 8.05 -5.13 -18.94
CA ALA A 181 8.60 -5.96 -17.87
C ALA A 181 7.53 -6.50 -16.90
N ILE A 182 6.28 -5.99 -16.94
CA ILE A 182 5.17 -6.55 -16.15
C ILE A 182 4.96 -8.04 -16.39
N LYS A 183 5.30 -8.56 -17.57
CA LYS A 183 5.25 -9.99 -17.90
C LYS A 183 6.16 -10.84 -16.98
N ASP A 184 7.25 -10.24 -16.48
CA ASP A 184 8.23 -10.87 -15.59
C ASP A 184 7.86 -10.65 -14.10
N GLY A 185 6.79 -9.91 -13.85
CA GLY A 185 6.17 -9.67 -12.55
C GLY A 185 6.16 -8.21 -12.11
N ASP A 186 5.23 -7.94 -11.21
CA ASP A 186 5.17 -6.74 -10.37
C ASP A 186 5.77 -7.09 -9.01
N THR A 187 6.94 -6.54 -8.71
CA THR A 187 7.73 -6.93 -7.54
C THR A 187 7.31 -6.12 -6.31
N ARG A 188 6.78 -6.81 -5.28
CA ARG A 188 6.54 -6.22 -3.96
C ARG A 188 7.79 -6.29 -3.11
N VAL A 189 8.40 -5.15 -2.85
CA VAL A 189 9.48 -4.97 -1.86
C VAL A 189 8.88 -4.48 -0.56
N VAL A 190 9.13 -5.20 0.54
CA VAL A 190 8.67 -4.78 1.87
C VAL A 190 9.75 -3.93 2.53
N MET A 191 9.34 -2.77 3.03
CA MET A 191 10.18 -1.83 3.77
C MET A 191 9.79 -1.82 5.24
N ILE A 192 10.77 -1.92 6.13
CA ILE A 192 10.58 -1.80 7.58
C ILE A 192 11.51 -0.70 8.08
N ASN A 193 10.95 0.34 8.67
CA ASN A 193 11.69 1.50 9.16
C ASN A 193 12.66 2.08 8.11
N GLY A 194 12.20 2.16 6.87
CA GLY A 194 12.96 2.70 5.74
C GLY A 194 14.08 1.80 5.21
N GLU A 195 14.12 0.52 5.60
CA GLU A 195 15.04 -0.48 5.08
C GLU A 195 14.28 -1.61 4.40
N ALA A 196 14.75 -2.04 3.24
CA ALA A 196 14.15 -3.17 2.53
C ALA A 196 14.49 -4.49 3.22
N VAL A 197 13.51 -5.38 3.37
CA VAL A 197 13.81 -6.78 3.72
C VAL A 197 14.58 -7.45 2.56
N PRO A 198 15.47 -8.43 2.81
CA PRO A 198 16.40 -8.92 1.79
C PRO A 198 15.76 -9.69 0.63
N PHE A 199 14.47 -9.99 0.71
CA PHE A 199 13.70 -10.71 -0.30
C PHE A 199 12.43 -9.93 -0.69
N CYS A 200 11.98 -10.16 -1.92
CA CYS A 200 10.74 -9.59 -2.46
C CYS A 200 9.83 -10.70 -3.00
N LEU A 201 8.59 -10.33 -3.31
CA LEU A 201 7.63 -11.21 -3.97
C LEU A 201 7.34 -10.67 -5.38
N ALA A 202 7.82 -11.38 -6.42
CA ALA A 202 7.41 -11.12 -7.79
C ALA A 202 6.00 -11.69 -8.00
N ARG A 203 5.03 -10.83 -8.32
CA ARG A 203 3.62 -11.17 -8.56
C ARG A 203 3.41 -11.26 -10.07
N LEU A 204 3.32 -12.49 -10.58
CA LEU A 204 3.18 -12.75 -12.00
C LEU A 204 1.73 -12.62 -12.45
N PRO A 205 1.43 -11.87 -13.51
CA PRO A 205 0.10 -11.81 -14.10
C PRO A 205 -0.36 -13.18 -14.60
N MET A 206 -1.67 -13.41 -14.56
CA MET A 206 -2.25 -14.55 -15.28
C MET A 206 -2.11 -14.35 -16.80
N ALA A 207 -2.11 -15.46 -17.54
CA ALA A 207 -2.07 -15.41 -19.01
C ALA A 207 -3.20 -14.53 -19.57
N GLY A 208 -2.85 -13.52 -20.35
CA GLY A 208 -3.80 -12.56 -20.92
C GLY A 208 -4.16 -11.36 -20.04
N GLU A 209 -3.62 -11.28 -18.81
CA GLU A 209 -3.79 -10.15 -17.88
C GLU A 209 -2.55 -9.24 -17.87
N ASN A 210 -2.79 -7.95 -17.53
CA ASN A 210 -1.71 -6.99 -17.29
C ASN A 210 -1.54 -6.68 -15.80
N ARG A 211 -2.25 -7.39 -14.90
CA ARG A 211 -2.27 -7.14 -13.45
C ARG A 211 -1.56 -8.27 -12.71
N GLY A 212 -0.47 -7.94 -12.01
CA GLY A 212 0.30 -8.90 -11.19
C GLY A 212 -0.27 -9.15 -9.80
N ASN A 213 -1.34 -8.46 -9.39
CA ASN A 213 -1.88 -8.55 -8.03
C ASN A 213 -2.36 -9.97 -7.70
N LEU A 214 -1.96 -10.50 -6.54
CA LEU A 214 -2.42 -11.82 -6.05
C LEU A 214 -3.94 -11.88 -5.91
N ALA A 215 -4.58 -10.78 -5.50
CA ALA A 215 -6.03 -10.66 -5.43
C ALA A 215 -6.72 -10.80 -6.80
N ALA A 216 -6.02 -10.57 -7.90
CA ALA A 216 -6.50 -10.78 -9.27
C ALA A 216 -6.17 -12.19 -9.80
N GLY A 217 -5.71 -13.11 -8.94
CA GLY A 217 -5.38 -14.49 -9.32
C GLY A 217 -3.92 -14.70 -9.78
N GLY A 218 -3.06 -13.69 -9.65
CA GLY A 218 -1.63 -13.81 -9.92
C GLY A 218 -0.94 -14.84 -9.02
N SER A 219 0.20 -15.36 -9.45
CA SER A 219 1.08 -16.21 -8.66
C SER A 219 2.26 -15.42 -8.10
N GLY A 220 2.76 -15.82 -6.93
CA GLY A 220 3.89 -15.15 -6.29
C GLY A 220 5.14 -16.01 -6.24
N ILE A 221 6.30 -15.42 -6.61
CA ILE A 221 7.60 -16.06 -6.50
C ILE A 221 8.47 -15.21 -5.58
N VAL A 222 8.94 -15.81 -4.47
CA VAL A 222 9.88 -15.16 -3.55
C VAL A 222 11.29 -15.26 -4.10
N GLN A 223 11.95 -14.11 -4.21
CA GLN A 223 13.31 -14.01 -4.76
C GLN A 223 14.14 -12.95 -4.00
N PRO A 224 15.49 -12.99 -4.09
CA PRO A 224 16.33 -11.92 -3.57
C PRO A 224 16.04 -10.60 -4.31
N LEU A 225 16.22 -9.48 -3.63
CA LEU A 225 16.18 -8.16 -4.28
C LEU A 225 17.24 -8.08 -5.39
N SER A 226 16.88 -7.50 -6.54
CA SER A 226 17.84 -7.05 -7.54
C SER A 226 18.65 -5.84 -7.05
N ASP A 227 19.72 -5.50 -7.74
CA ASP A 227 20.49 -4.28 -7.43
C ASP A 227 19.63 -3.01 -7.66
N ARG A 228 18.72 -3.05 -8.64
CA ARG A 228 17.80 -1.93 -8.89
C ARG A 228 16.76 -1.79 -7.81
N ASP A 229 16.19 -2.89 -7.31
CA ASP A 229 15.25 -2.86 -6.17
C ASP A 229 15.92 -2.26 -4.93
N ARG A 230 17.17 -2.65 -4.63
CA ARG A 230 17.95 -2.08 -3.53
C ARG A 230 18.16 -0.59 -3.70
N TRP A 231 18.60 -0.19 -4.89
CA TRP A 231 18.83 1.23 -5.19
C TRP A 231 17.54 2.05 -5.02
N ILE A 232 16.40 1.60 -5.55
CA ILE A 232 15.11 2.29 -5.36
C ILE A 232 14.76 2.37 -3.85
N ALA A 233 14.92 1.28 -3.11
CA ALA A 233 14.66 1.25 -1.68
C ALA A 233 15.56 2.25 -0.91
N GLU A 234 16.82 2.38 -1.29
CA GLU A 234 17.77 3.34 -0.71
C GLU A 234 17.37 4.81 -1.00
N GLN A 235 16.81 5.10 -2.19
CA GLN A 235 16.33 6.45 -2.51
C GLN A 235 15.08 6.81 -1.67
N VAL A 236 14.15 5.87 -1.52
CA VAL A 236 12.87 6.10 -0.84
C VAL A 236 12.99 6.03 0.69
N GLY A 237 13.85 5.16 1.20
CA GLY A 237 13.95 4.81 2.63
C GLY A 237 14.13 5.99 3.60
N PRO A 238 15.02 6.96 3.34
CA PRO A 238 15.19 8.14 4.20
C PRO A 238 13.89 8.93 4.39
N THR A 239 13.16 9.17 3.30
CA THR A 239 11.88 9.89 3.33
C THR A 239 10.80 9.10 4.09
N LEU A 240 10.78 7.76 3.97
CA LEU A 240 9.86 6.92 4.75
C LEU A 240 10.11 7.08 6.26
N ARG A 241 11.37 7.05 6.69
CA ARG A 241 11.74 7.25 8.11
C ARG A 241 11.33 8.62 8.63
N GLU A 242 11.63 9.68 7.89
CA GLU A 242 11.26 11.05 8.26
C GLU A 242 9.74 11.21 8.44
N LYS A 243 8.97 10.61 7.52
CA LYS A 243 7.51 10.62 7.58
C LYS A 243 6.91 9.65 8.63
N GLY A 244 7.70 8.83 9.31
CA GLY A 244 7.20 7.82 10.25
C GLY A 244 6.40 6.72 9.55
N LEU A 245 6.73 6.43 8.31
CA LEU A 245 6.18 5.33 7.50
C LEU A 245 7.02 4.07 7.77
N LEU A 246 6.71 3.38 8.85
CA LEU A 246 7.49 2.27 9.38
C LEU A 246 7.29 0.95 8.63
N PHE A 247 6.10 0.74 8.06
CA PHE A 247 5.77 -0.48 7.34
C PHE A 247 5.16 -0.14 5.98
N VAL A 248 5.89 -0.37 4.91
CA VAL A 248 5.56 0.08 3.55
C VAL A 248 5.83 -1.04 2.54
N GLY A 249 5.07 -1.06 1.45
CA GLY A 249 5.31 -1.89 0.28
C GLY A 249 5.64 -1.03 -0.92
N LEU A 250 6.79 -1.27 -1.55
CA LEU A 250 7.09 -0.68 -2.86
C LEU A 250 6.64 -1.66 -3.94
N ASP A 251 6.04 -1.16 -5.00
CA ASP A 251 5.70 -1.92 -6.19
C ASP A 251 6.64 -1.48 -7.33
N ILE A 252 7.39 -2.45 -7.87
CA ILE A 252 8.44 -2.21 -8.86
C ILE A 252 8.19 -3.12 -10.07
N ILE A 253 8.14 -2.53 -11.27
CA ILE A 253 8.03 -3.25 -12.53
C ILE A 253 9.29 -3.00 -13.34
N GLY A 254 10.10 -4.06 -13.55
CA GLY A 254 11.43 -3.93 -14.15
C GLY A 254 12.30 -2.98 -13.33
N ASP A 255 12.71 -1.87 -13.93
CA ASP A 255 13.61 -0.89 -13.29
C ASP A 255 12.86 0.29 -12.63
N TYR A 256 11.52 0.24 -12.52
CA TYR A 256 10.72 1.40 -12.17
C TYR A 256 9.77 1.17 -11.00
N LEU A 257 9.81 2.11 -10.05
CA LEU A 257 8.85 2.26 -8.97
C LEU A 257 7.50 2.72 -9.55
N THR A 258 6.43 2.03 -9.21
CA THR A 258 5.07 2.34 -9.68
C THR A 258 4.13 2.78 -8.58
N GLU A 259 4.33 2.31 -7.33
CA GLU A 259 3.51 2.63 -6.17
C GLU A 259 4.32 2.51 -4.86
N ILE A 260 3.94 3.32 -3.87
CA ILE A 260 4.43 3.25 -2.48
C ILE A 260 3.23 3.02 -1.57
N ASN A 261 2.98 1.78 -1.20
CA ASN A 261 1.82 1.37 -0.43
C ASN A 261 2.07 1.57 1.07
N VAL A 262 1.44 2.58 1.67
CA VAL A 262 1.68 3.00 3.06
C VAL A 262 0.59 2.58 4.05
N THR A 263 -0.57 2.15 3.57
CA THR A 263 -1.74 1.81 4.42
C THR A 263 -1.71 0.35 4.86
N SER A 264 -1.93 -0.58 3.93
CA SER A 264 -2.08 -2.02 4.23
C SER A 264 -1.24 -2.91 3.32
N PRO A 265 0.10 -2.70 3.22
CA PRO A 265 0.93 -3.53 2.35
C PRO A 265 0.85 -5.00 2.77
N THR A 266 0.80 -5.88 1.76
CA THR A 266 0.73 -7.35 1.90
C THR A 266 2.03 -8.00 1.45
N CYS A 267 2.04 -9.35 1.35
CA CYS A 267 3.15 -10.18 0.89
C CYS A 267 4.24 -10.47 1.93
N MET A 268 4.18 -9.92 3.14
CA MET A 268 5.14 -10.22 4.19
C MET A 268 5.10 -11.70 4.58
N ARG A 269 3.90 -12.28 4.69
CA ARG A 269 3.69 -13.66 5.11
C ARG A 269 4.22 -14.67 4.09
N GLU A 270 4.04 -14.38 2.81
CA GLU A 270 4.56 -15.20 1.71
C GLU A 270 6.09 -15.20 1.70
N ILE A 271 6.71 -14.04 1.91
CA ILE A 271 8.17 -13.90 1.99
C ILE A 271 8.71 -14.63 3.23
N ASP A 272 8.10 -14.45 4.39
CA ASP A 272 8.52 -15.08 5.66
C ASP A 272 8.47 -16.61 5.57
N ARG A 273 7.35 -17.17 5.07
CA ARG A 273 7.18 -18.61 4.90
C ARG A 273 8.18 -19.26 3.94
N ALA A 274 8.56 -18.55 2.89
CA ALA A 274 9.52 -19.07 1.92
C ALA A 274 10.98 -19.05 2.44
N LYS A 275 11.26 -18.33 3.54
CA LYS A 275 12.62 -18.11 4.05
C LYS A 275 12.85 -18.63 5.47
N ASN A 276 11.80 -19.11 6.16
CA ASN A 276 11.86 -19.87 7.40
C ASN A 276 11.57 -21.35 7.17
#